data_42016748301980970e4f52f4dffd9abc
#
_entry.id   42016748301980970e4f52f4dffd9abc
#
_cell.length_a   1.000
_cell.length_b   1.000
_cell.length_c   1.000
_cell.angle_alpha   90.00
_cell.angle_beta   90.00
_cell.angle_gamma   90.00
#
_symmetry.space_group_name_H-M   'P 1'
#
loop_
_entity.id
_entity.type
_entity.pdbx_description
1 polymer ?
#
loop_
_entity_poly.entity_id
_entity_poly.type
_entity_poly.pdbx_seq_one_letter_code
_entity_poly.pdbx_strand_id
1 'polypeptide(L)'
;MERSLENVKAELLVLASRLHSFCLKNGINYSIHGGTMLGAIREKGFIPWDDDMDITFTRDEYEKFERALLSSMISEAILCKSGLYPRLIMKRKDQPVVWIDIFIYDYITDNPFLKKYKITKLKLFNLMFRNPETLKYTQQNSKNNKLRYCFVAAIVNYGYRADKERLLRKAYKTMLSFPGKKNWLCRTNDTIVGMPKIVPGYVMDKYELIQFENIELMISAFWNEILIASYGNDYMTPKVTTEEETHSDFMNREIKEAEEEYNKVMNNQR
;
A
#
# COMPACT_ATOMS: atom_id res chain seq x y z
N MET A 1 18.95 13.86 12.73
CA MET A 1 18.08 13.58 13.91
C MET A 1 17.89 12.08 13.97
N GLU A 2 17.88 11.51 15.14
CA GLU A 2 17.67 10.08 15.32
C GLU A 2 16.25 9.70 14.86
N ARG A 3 16.10 8.59 14.13
CA ARG A 3 14.82 8.08 13.66
C ARG A 3 14.07 7.42 14.83
N SER A 4 13.52 8.22 15.73
CA SER A 4 12.61 7.70 16.75
C SER A 4 11.21 7.44 16.14
N LEU A 5 10.47 6.49 16.69
CA LEU A 5 9.09 6.20 16.28
C LEU A 5 8.19 7.44 16.38
N GLU A 6 8.38 8.26 17.41
CA GLU A 6 7.65 9.51 17.61
C GLU A 6 7.91 10.52 16.48
N ASN A 7 9.18 10.69 16.06
CA ASN A 7 9.54 11.57 14.94
C ASN A 7 8.94 11.07 13.61
N VAL A 8 8.95 9.77 13.38
CA VAL A 8 8.32 9.15 12.19
C VAL A 8 6.83 9.42 12.18
N LYS A 9 6.12 9.14 13.27
CA LYS A 9 4.68 9.42 13.41
C LYS A 9 4.34 10.89 13.21
N ALA A 10 5.13 11.79 13.78
CA ALA A 10 4.94 13.23 13.59
C ALA A 10 5.07 13.64 12.11
N GLU A 11 6.07 13.14 11.39
CA GLU A 11 6.24 13.41 9.95
C GLU A 11 5.16 12.75 9.10
N LEU A 12 4.70 11.54 9.45
CA LEU A 12 3.57 10.90 8.79
C LEU A 12 2.29 11.71 8.94
N LEU A 13 2.02 12.30 10.11
CA LEU A 13 0.86 13.19 10.32
C LEU A 13 0.95 14.45 9.44
N VAL A 14 2.13 15.03 9.29
CA VAL A 14 2.35 16.17 8.39
C VAL A 14 2.03 15.77 6.95
N LEU A 15 2.56 14.63 6.50
CA LEU A 15 2.31 14.13 5.14
C LEU A 15 0.83 13.80 4.92
N ALA A 16 0.18 13.12 5.87
CA ALA A 16 -1.23 12.77 5.82
C ALA A 16 -2.14 14.00 5.78
N SER A 17 -1.86 15.02 6.60
CA SER A 17 -2.60 16.29 6.59
C SER A 17 -2.48 17.02 5.25
N ARG A 18 -1.29 17.05 4.66
CA ARG A 18 -1.05 17.64 3.33
C ARG A 18 -1.77 16.87 2.23
N LEU A 19 -1.71 15.53 2.25
CA LEU A 19 -2.44 14.67 1.33
C LEU A 19 -3.96 14.91 1.45
N HIS A 20 -4.49 14.92 2.67
CA HIS A 20 -5.91 15.16 2.94
C HIS A 20 -6.36 16.50 2.38
N SER A 21 -5.64 17.57 2.71
CA SER A 21 -5.93 18.92 2.20
C SER A 21 -5.85 18.99 0.67
N PHE A 22 -4.88 18.32 0.06
CA PHE A 22 -4.75 18.22 -1.39
C PHE A 22 -5.95 17.50 -2.01
N CYS A 23 -6.36 16.37 -1.45
CA CYS A 23 -7.51 15.59 -1.92
C CYS A 23 -8.81 16.38 -1.80
N LEU A 24 -9.06 17.02 -0.67
CA LEU A 24 -10.25 17.87 -0.49
C LEU A 24 -10.29 19.02 -1.50
N LYS A 25 -9.18 19.73 -1.70
CA LYS A 25 -9.09 20.86 -2.66
C LYS A 25 -9.40 20.42 -4.09
N ASN A 26 -9.06 19.20 -4.47
CA ASN A 26 -9.21 18.68 -5.83
C ASN A 26 -10.46 17.79 -6.00
N GLY A 27 -11.31 17.65 -4.99
CA GLY A 27 -12.52 16.81 -5.02
C GLY A 27 -12.18 15.32 -5.23
N ILE A 28 -11.10 14.84 -4.59
CA ILE A 28 -10.61 13.46 -4.70
C ILE A 28 -10.98 12.71 -3.43
N ASN A 29 -11.65 11.58 -3.58
CA ASN A 29 -12.00 10.71 -2.46
C ASN A 29 -10.93 9.62 -2.27
N TYR A 30 -10.60 9.38 -1.01
CA TYR A 30 -9.74 8.27 -0.59
C TYR A 30 -10.26 7.66 0.71
N SER A 31 -9.71 6.56 1.12
CA SER A 31 -9.93 6.01 2.47
C SER A 31 -8.59 5.67 3.09
N ILE A 32 -8.39 5.97 4.37
CA ILE A 32 -7.33 5.30 5.13
C ILE A 32 -7.55 3.79 5.06
N HIS A 33 -6.48 3.00 5.19
CA HIS A 33 -6.52 1.55 4.97
C HIS A 33 -5.68 0.78 5.99
N GLY A 34 -5.80 -0.54 6.01
CA GLY A 34 -4.90 -1.44 6.73
C GLY A 34 -4.80 -1.14 8.22
N GLY A 35 -3.56 -1.09 8.72
CA GLY A 35 -3.23 -0.72 10.10
C GLY A 35 -3.70 0.69 10.46
N THR A 36 -3.57 1.63 9.53
CA THR A 36 -4.04 3.02 9.71
C THR A 36 -5.56 3.10 9.97
N MET A 37 -6.37 2.35 9.21
CA MET A 37 -7.82 2.27 9.43
C MET A 37 -8.15 1.62 10.77
N LEU A 38 -7.49 0.51 11.09
CA LEU A 38 -7.68 -0.20 12.35
C LEU A 38 -7.31 0.68 13.55
N GLY A 39 -6.19 1.39 13.47
CA GLY A 39 -5.74 2.34 14.47
C GLY A 39 -6.73 3.50 14.67
N ALA A 40 -7.23 4.09 13.57
CA ALA A 40 -8.24 5.15 13.64
C ALA A 40 -9.51 4.72 14.42
N ILE A 41 -9.99 3.50 14.19
CA ILE A 41 -11.21 2.98 14.83
C ILE A 41 -10.95 2.59 16.28
N ARG A 42 -9.83 1.90 16.56
CA ARG A 42 -9.56 1.28 17.85
C ARG A 42 -8.83 2.22 18.82
N GLU A 43 -7.84 2.97 18.32
CA GLU A 43 -6.93 3.80 19.11
C GLU A 43 -7.17 5.30 18.91
N LYS A 44 -7.98 5.70 17.93
CA LYS A 44 -8.16 7.09 17.43
C LYS A 44 -6.88 7.71 16.88
N GLY A 45 -5.95 6.89 16.43
CA GLY A 45 -4.63 7.28 15.95
C GLY A 45 -3.84 6.08 15.49
N PHE A 46 -2.52 6.17 15.59
CA PHE A 46 -1.64 5.05 15.29
C PHE A 46 -1.82 3.88 16.25
N ILE A 47 -1.71 2.67 15.76
CA ILE A 47 -1.40 1.54 16.63
C ILE A 47 -0.05 1.82 17.30
N PRO A 48 0.13 1.55 18.61
CA PRO A 48 1.30 2.03 19.38
C PRO A 48 2.67 1.72 18.75
N TRP A 49 2.82 0.56 18.12
CA TRP A 49 4.07 0.09 17.49
C TRP A 49 4.14 0.30 15.98
N ASP A 50 3.10 0.87 15.36
CA ASP A 50 3.02 1.09 13.92
C ASP A 50 3.82 2.34 13.49
N ASP A 51 4.57 2.24 12.40
CA ASP A 51 5.44 3.29 11.88
C ASP A 51 5.21 3.60 10.39
N ASP A 52 4.08 3.14 9.84
CA ASP A 52 3.64 3.37 8.47
C ASP A 52 2.21 3.91 8.40
N MET A 53 1.82 4.36 7.22
CA MET A 53 0.44 4.75 6.90
C MET A 53 0.04 4.22 5.53
N ASP A 54 -1.18 3.69 5.49
CA ASP A 54 -1.79 3.13 4.30
C ASP A 54 -3.03 3.91 3.90
N ILE A 55 -3.19 4.18 2.60
CA ILE A 55 -4.43 4.69 2.02
C ILE A 55 -4.88 3.86 0.83
N THR A 56 -6.14 4.01 0.50
CA THR A 56 -6.76 3.34 -0.65
C THR A 56 -7.57 4.32 -1.48
N PHE A 57 -7.42 4.24 -2.78
CA PHE A 57 -8.29 4.87 -3.77
C PHE A 57 -9.07 3.82 -4.55
N THR A 58 -10.21 4.20 -5.14
CA THR A 58 -10.67 3.51 -6.35
C THR A 58 -9.77 3.88 -7.53
N ARG A 59 -9.78 3.09 -8.61
CA ARG A 59 -8.98 3.39 -9.82
C ARG A 59 -9.24 4.80 -10.34
N ASP A 60 -10.50 5.19 -10.46
CA ASP A 60 -10.90 6.49 -11.00
C ASP A 60 -10.39 7.64 -10.11
N GLU A 61 -10.46 7.50 -8.80
CA GLU A 61 -9.95 8.51 -7.84
C GLU A 61 -8.42 8.57 -7.84
N TYR A 62 -7.73 7.43 -7.96
CA TYR A 62 -6.28 7.40 -8.11
C TYR A 62 -5.82 8.12 -9.38
N GLU A 63 -6.50 7.90 -10.50
CA GLU A 63 -6.18 8.60 -11.76
C GLU A 63 -6.48 10.10 -11.69
N LYS A 64 -7.51 10.53 -10.95
CA LYS A 64 -7.73 11.97 -10.65
C LYS A 64 -6.58 12.52 -9.80
N PHE A 65 -6.15 11.78 -8.78
CA PHE A 65 -5.03 12.16 -7.93
C PHE A 65 -3.73 12.34 -8.72
N GLU A 66 -3.39 11.40 -9.60
CA GLU A 66 -2.22 11.52 -10.46
C GLU A 66 -2.30 12.75 -11.39
N ARG A 67 -3.46 12.98 -12.03
CA ARG A 67 -3.67 14.16 -12.88
C ARG A 67 -3.57 15.48 -12.11
N ALA A 68 -4.12 15.53 -10.90
CA ALA A 68 -4.03 16.72 -10.05
C ALA A 68 -2.58 17.03 -9.65
N LEU A 69 -1.76 16.01 -9.39
CA LEU A 69 -0.34 16.18 -9.08
C LEU A 69 0.50 16.73 -10.25
N LEU A 70 0.03 16.58 -11.51
CA LEU A 70 0.69 17.22 -12.67
C LEU A 70 0.48 18.74 -12.71
N SER A 71 -0.60 19.24 -12.12
CA SER A 71 -0.96 20.66 -12.11
C SER A 71 -0.61 21.37 -10.80
N SER A 72 -0.52 20.62 -9.69
CA SER A 72 -0.16 21.16 -8.38
C SER A 72 0.54 20.09 -7.55
N MET A 73 1.58 20.47 -6.84
CA MET A 73 2.38 19.54 -6.03
C MET A 73 1.92 19.56 -4.56
N ILE A 74 2.07 18.42 -3.90
CA ILE A 74 2.06 18.37 -2.42
C ILE A 74 3.46 18.81 -1.96
N SER A 75 3.52 19.82 -1.10
CA SER A 75 4.79 20.39 -0.65
C SER A 75 5.73 19.34 -0.07
N GLU A 76 6.97 19.33 -0.53
CA GLU A 76 8.05 18.43 -0.09
C GLU A 76 7.73 16.93 -0.25
N ALA A 77 6.72 16.59 -1.06
CA ALA A 77 6.34 15.21 -1.32
C ALA A 77 6.36 14.89 -2.83
N ILE A 78 6.70 13.66 -3.15
CA ILE A 78 6.71 13.13 -4.51
C ILE A 78 5.90 11.84 -4.57
N LEU A 79 5.24 11.60 -5.71
CA LEU A 79 4.60 10.31 -6.00
C LEU A 79 5.61 9.41 -6.70
N CYS A 80 6.02 8.33 -6.04
CA CYS A 80 6.88 7.30 -6.59
C CYS A 80 6.06 6.11 -7.09
N LYS A 81 6.38 5.62 -8.31
CA LYS A 81 5.70 4.50 -8.98
C LYS A 81 6.67 3.42 -9.47
N SER A 82 7.78 3.24 -8.79
CA SER A 82 8.81 2.25 -9.16
C SER A 82 8.40 0.80 -8.89
N GLY A 83 7.45 0.60 -7.96
CA GLY A 83 6.92 -0.69 -7.54
C GLY A 83 5.49 -0.95 -8.00
N LEU A 84 4.91 -2.03 -7.48
CA LEU A 84 3.50 -2.39 -7.75
C LEU A 84 2.52 -1.43 -7.06
N TYR A 85 2.85 -0.96 -5.88
CA TYR A 85 2.08 0.07 -5.18
C TYR A 85 2.83 1.39 -5.19
N PRO A 86 2.12 2.46 -5.61
CA PRO A 86 2.67 3.80 -5.53
C PRO A 86 2.88 4.21 -4.09
N ARG A 87 3.89 5.07 -3.86
CA ARG A 87 4.19 5.66 -2.56
C ARG A 87 4.21 7.18 -2.68
N LEU A 88 3.56 7.85 -1.76
CA LEU A 88 3.74 9.28 -1.59
C LEU A 88 4.85 9.49 -0.56
N ILE A 89 6.03 9.88 -1.03
CA ILE A 89 7.25 10.00 -0.21
C ILE A 89 7.48 11.48 0.12
N MET A 90 7.74 11.78 1.38
CA MET A 90 8.13 13.12 1.84
C MET A 90 9.50 13.09 2.54
N LYS A 91 10.32 14.08 2.21
CA LYS A 91 11.60 14.35 2.89
C LYS A 91 11.72 15.81 3.22
N ARG A 92 11.64 16.14 4.49
CA ARG A 92 11.88 17.48 5.02
C ARG A 92 13.32 17.59 5.52
N LYS A 93 13.84 18.84 5.54
CA LYS A 93 15.20 19.09 6.03
C LYS A 93 15.31 18.65 7.49
N ASP A 94 16.35 17.89 7.80
CA ASP A 94 16.67 17.41 9.15
C ASP A 94 15.60 16.50 9.79
N GLN A 95 14.67 15.96 8.97
CA GLN A 95 13.64 15.03 9.41
C GLN A 95 13.81 13.65 8.75
N PRO A 96 13.26 12.57 9.37
CA PRO A 96 13.26 11.27 8.73
C PRO A 96 12.44 11.28 7.43
N VAL A 97 12.87 10.48 6.45
CA VAL A 97 12.04 10.17 5.29
C VAL A 97 10.85 9.35 5.75
N VAL A 98 9.67 9.73 5.28
CA VAL A 98 8.42 9.01 5.52
C VAL A 98 7.63 8.85 4.22
N TRP A 99 6.74 7.88 4.17
CA TRP A 99 5.86 7.67 3.03
C TRP A 99 4.49 7.14 3.46
N ILE A 100 3.54 7.31 2.55
CA ILE A 100 2.21 6.70 2.63
C ILE A 100 2.12 5.71 1.48
N ASP A 101 1.82 4.44 1.78
CA ASP A 101 1.58 3.41 0.79
C ASP A 101 0.17 3.56 0.20
N ILE A 102 0.08 3.48 -1.14
CA ILE A 102 -1.16 3.71 -1.88
C ILE A 102 -1.65 2.40 -2.47
N PHE A 103 -2.76 1.90 -1.96
CA PHE A 103 -3.47 0.76 -2.51
C PHE A 103 -4.59 1.20 -3.45
N ILE A 104 -4.90 0.38 -4.44
CA ILE A 104 -5.89 0.72 -5.45
C ILE A 104 -6.91 -0.39 -5.56
N TYR A 105 -8.17 -0.04 -5.32
CA TYR A 105 -9.30 -0.89 -5.60
C TYR A 105 -9.67 -0.83 -7.07
N ASP A 106 -9.58 -1.98 -7.73
CA ASP A 106 -10.12 -2.22 -9.07
C ASP A 106 -11.33 -3.13 -8.98
N TYR A 107 -12.33 -2.88 -9.83
CA TYR A 107 -13.43 -3.82 -9.99
C TYR A 107 -12.94 -5.15 -10.53
N ILE A 108 -13.55 -6.23 -10.05
CA ILE A 108 -13.20 -7.60 -10.44
C ILE A 108 -14.45 -8.39 -10.85
N THR A 109 -14.30 -9.24 -11.84
CA THR A 109 -15.38 -10.05 -12.42
C THR A 109 -16.05 -10.97 -11.40
N ASP A 110 -17.35 -11.24 -11.58
CA ASP A 110 -18.09 -12.26 -10.83
C ASP A 110 -17.68 -13.69 -11.22
N ASN A 111 -17.16 -13.90 -12.43
CA ASN A 111 -16.75 -15.22 -12.92
C ASN A 111 -15.59 -15.77 -12.06
N PRO A 112 -15.78 -16.91 -11.35
CA PRO A 112 -14.81 -17.43 -10.40
C PRO A 112 -13.49 -17.87 -11.06
N PHE A 113 -13.53 -18.36 -12.29
CA PHE A 113 -12.33 -18.81 -13.02
C PHE A 113 -11.47 -17.62 -13.45
N LEU A 114 -12.08 -16.58 -14.05
CA LEU A 114 -11.38 -15.36 -14.45
C LEU A 114 -10.87 -14.59 -13.23
N LYS A 115 -11.66 -14.55 -12.15
CA LYS A 115 -11.25 -13.98 -10.86
C LYS A 115 -10.00 -14.66 -10.32
N LYS A 116 -10.02 -15.99 -10.22
CA LYS A 116 -8.87 -16.80 -9.77
C LYS A 116 -7.65 -16.60 -10.68
N TYR A 117 -7.85 -16.60 -12.00
CA TYR A 117 -6.79 -16.36 -12.98
C TYR A 117 -6.13 -14.98 -12.76
N LYS A 118 -6.94 -13.91 -12.69
CA LYS A 118 -6.45 -12.54 -12.45
C LYS A 118 -5.62 -12.46 -11.16
N ILE A 119 -6.18 -12.92 -10.03
CA ILE A 119 -5.51 -12.89 -8.73
C ILE A 119 -4.20 -13.71 -8.75
N THR A 120 -4.21 -14.91 -9.35
CA THR A 120 -2.99 -15.73 -9.45
C THR A 120 -1.91 -15.03 -10.25
N LYS A 121 -2.28 -14.39 -11.36
CA LYS A 121 -1.33 -13.66 -12.20
C LYS A 121 -0.77 -12.42 -11.49
N LEU A 122 -1.59 -11.68 -10.74
CA LEU A 122 -1.14 -10.55 -9.92
C LEU A 122 -0.20 -11.02 -8.80
N LYS A 123 -0.47 -12.15 -8.15
CA LYS A 123 0.44 -12.75 -7.16
C LYS A 123 1.80 -13.12 -7.76
N LEU A 124 1.83 -13.61 -9.00
CA LEU A 124 3.09 -13.86 -9.71
C LEU A 124 3.88 -12.57 -9.95
N PHE A 125 3.22 -11.48 -10.37
CA PHE A 125 3.88 -10.18 -10.49
C PHE A 125 4.39 -9.70 -9.13
N ASN A 126 3.61 -9.83 -8.06
CA ASN A 126 4.08 -9.46 -6.71
C ASN A 126 5.37 -10.21 -6.33
N LEU A 127 5.46 -11.51 -6.62
CA LEU A 127 6.71 -12.26 -6.42
C LEU A 127 7.86 -11.76 -7.29
N MET A 128 7.61 -11.39 -8.56
CA MET A 128 8.64 -10.90 -9.48
C MET A 128 9.20 -9.52 -9.07
N PHE A 129 8.44 -8.73 -8.31
CA PHE A 129 8.90 -7.43 -7.78
C PHE A 129 9.65 -7.54 -6.45
N ARG A 130 9.66 -8.72 -5.81
CA ARG A 130 10.39 -8.91 -4.55
C ARG A 130 11.90 -8.87 -4.77
N ASN A 131 12.59 -8.38 -3.74
CA ASN A 131 14.04 -8.47 -3.68
C ASN A 131 14.46 -9.93 -3.33
N PRO A 132 15.44 -10.54 -4.05
CA PRO A 132 15.96 -11.88 -3.73
C PRO A 132 16.46 -12.04 -2.28
N GLU A 133 16.92 -10.99 -1.65
CA GLU A 133 17.37 -11.03 -0.25
C GLU A 133 16.26 -11.43 0.72
N THR A 134 15.00 -11.12 0.37
CA THR A 134 13.82 -11.51 1.19
C THR A 134 13.58 -13.03 1.18
N LEU A 135 14.22 -13.77 0.27
CA LEU A 135 14.13 -15.23 0.21
C LEU A 135 14.73 -15.92 1.44
N LYS A 136 15.67 -15.28 2.15
CA LYS A 136 16.25 -15.80 3.40
C LYS A 136 15.17 -16.05 4.45
N TYR A 137 14.23 -15.11 4.59
CA TYR A 137 13.11 -15.24 5.52
C TYR A 137 12.08 -16.28 5.08
N THR A 138 11.86 -16.41 3.77
CA THR A 138 10.99 -17.45 3.21
C THR A 138 11.56 -18.85 3.44
N GLN A 139 12.90 -19.00 3.44
CA GLN A 139 13.57 -20.27 3.67
C GLN A 139 13.40 -20.76 5.12
N GLN A 140 13.51 -19.87 6.10
CA GLN A 140 13.30 -20.22 7.52
C GLN A 140 11.88 -20.72 7.79
N ASN A 141 10.87 -20.09 7.15
CA ASN A 141 9.46 -20.45 7.30
C ASN A 141 9.03 -21.64 6.42
N SER A 142 9.87 -22.08 5.49
CA SER A 142 9.55 -23.14 4.51
C SER A 142 10.31 -24.44 4.76
N LYS A 143 10.78 -24.70 5.98
CA LYS A 143 11.57 -25.90 6.33
C LYS A 143 10.93 -27.22 5.85
N ASN A 144 9.60 -27.26 5.69
CA ASN A 144 8.86 -28.46 5.31
C ASN A 144 8.48 -28.54 3.82
N ASN A 145 8.82 -27.55 2.96
CA ASN A 145 8.44 -27.58 1.54
C ASN A 145 9.49 -26.98 0.61
N LYS A 146 10.58 -27.73 0.44
CA LYS A 146 11.74 -27.36 -0.40
C LYS A 146 11.36 -27.07 -1.86
N LEU A 147 10.42 -27.81 -2.43
CA LEU A 147 9.92 -27.61 -3.81
C LEU A 147 9.23 -26.24 -3.96
N ARG A 148 8.37 -25.88 -3.01
CA ARG A 148 7.70 -24.57 -3.00
C ARG A 148 8.72 -23.42 -2.90
N TYR A 149 9.73 -23.57 -2.04
CA TYR A 149 10.79 -22.58 -1.94
C TYR A 149 11.54 -22.41 -3.26
N CYS A 150 11.99 -23.51 -3.89
CA CYS A 150 12.69 -23.45 -5.18
C CYS A 150 11.84 -22.76 -6.26
N PHE A 151 10.54 -23.04 -6.31
CA PHE A 151 9.63 -22.40 -7.26
C PHE A 151 9.50 -20.89 -7.01
N VAL A 152 9.29 -20.47 -5.76
CA VAL A 152 9.22 -19.05 -5.39
C VAL A 152 10.56 -18.35 -5.70
N ALA A 153 11.68 -18.95 -5.33
CA ALA A 153 13.01 -18.42 -5.60
C ALA A 153 13.29 -18.24 -7.11
N ALA A 154 12.87 -19.18 -7.94
CA ALA A 154 12.99 -19.06 -9.39
C ALA A 154 12.21 -17.86 -9.95
N ILE A 155 10.97 -17.65 -9.49
CA ILE A 155 10.13 -16.52 -9.90
C ILE A 155 10.74 -15.18 -9.46
N VAL A 156 11.17 -15.08 -8.20
CA VAL A 156 11.79 -13.86 -7.66
C VAL A 156 13.07 -13.53 -8.42
N ASN A 157 13.97 -14.51 -8.63
CA ASN A 157 15.21 -14.29 -9.36
C ASN A 157 14.99 -13.94 -10.84
N TYR A 158 13.97 -14.55 -11.49
CA TYR A 158 13.57 -14.16 -12.84
C TYR A 158 13.10 -12.70 -12.88
N GLY A 159 12.20 -12.32 -11.97
CA GLY A 159 11.68 -10.97 -11.89
C GLY A 159 12.75 -9.93 -11.56
N TYR A 160 13.72 -10.27 -10.71
CA TYR A 160 14.82 -9.38 -10.36
C TYR A 160 15.71 -9.01 -11.55
N ARG A 161 15.93 -9.98 -12.46
CA ARG A 161 16.75 -9.81 -13.69
C ARG A 161 15.95 -9.23 -14.87
N ALA A 162 14.63 -9.21 -14.78
CA ALA A 162 13.78 -8.76 -15.87
C ALA A 162 13.71 -7.22 -15.93
N ASP A 163 13.35 -6.72 -17.12
CA ASP A 163 13.00 -5.31 -17.32
C ASP A 163 11.78 -4.92 -16.45
N LYS A 164 12.03 -4.12 -15.43
CA LYS A 164 11.04 -3.70 -14.44
C LYS A 164 9.90 -2.89 -15.05
N GLU A 165 10.19 -2.00 -15.99
CA GLU A 165 9.15 -1.21 -16.65
C GLU A 165 8.21 -2.10 -17.48
N ARG A 166 8.78 -3.06 -18.20
CA ARG A 166 7.99 -4.02 -19.00
C ARG A 166 7.13 -4.89 -18.08
N LEU A 167 7.67 -5.34 -16.94
CA LEU A 167 6.90 -6.09 -15.94
C LEU A 167 5.77 -5.23 -15.36
N LEU A 168 6.05 -3.99 -15.00
CA LEU A 168 5.07 -3.07 -14.44
C LEU A 168 3.92 -2.79 -15.43
N ARG A 169 4.23 -2.54 -16.71
CA ARG A 169 3.22 -2.41 -17.77
C ARG A 169 2.34 -3.64 -17.91
N LYS A 170 2.91 -4.85 -17.79
CA LYS A 170 2.15 -6.11 -17.84
C LYS A 170 1.29 -6.30 -16.59
N ALA A 171 1.80 -5.97 -15.41
CA ALA A 171 1.06 -6.00 -14.16
C ALA A 171 -0.14 -5.04 -14.24
N TYR A 172 0.08 -3.80 -14.65
CA TYR A 172 -0.97 -2.79 -14.82
C TYR A 172 -2.08 -3.24 -15.79
N LYS A 173 -1.72 -3.80 -16.95
CA LYS A 173 -2.71 -4.39 -17.87
C LYS A 173 -3.51 -5.52 -17.21
N THR A 174 -2.89 -6.29 -16.33
CA THR A 174 -3.57 -7.35 -15.59
C THR A 174 -4.49 -6.80 -14.51
N MET A 175 -4.09 -5.72 -13.81
CA MET A 175 -4.92 -5.02 -12.84
C MET A 175 -6.24 -4.52 -13.47
N LEU A 176 -6.17 -3.98 -14.68
CA LEU A 176 -7.32 -3.47 -15.43
C LEU A 176 -8.14 -4.57 -16.13
N SER A 177 -7.64 -5.81 -16.21
CA SER A 177 -8.36 -6.89 -16.90
C SER A 177 -9.58 -7.37 -16.10
N PHE A 178 -10.61 -7.83 -16.82
CA PHE A 178 -11.82 -8.43 -16.26
C PHE A 178 -12.49 -7.59 -15.15
N PRO A 179 -12.91 -6.33 -15.40
CA PRO A 179 -13.44 -5.44 -14.36
C PRO A 179 -14.81 -5.88 -13.83
N GLY A 180 -15.58 -6.66 -14.57
CA GLY A 180 -16.91 -7.12 -14.12
C GLY A 180 -17.98 -6.01 -14.08
N LYS A 181 -19.05 -6.25 -13.33
CA LYS A 181 -20.26 -5.38 -13.23
C LYS A 181 -20.24 -4.46 -11.99
N LYS A 182 -19.09 -4.09 -11.46
CA LYS A 182 -18.94 -3.25 -10.25
C LYS A 182 -19.47 -3.88 -8.94
N ASN A 183 -19.74 -5.19 -8.91
CA ASN A 183 -20.24 -5.88 -7.71
C ASN A 183 -19.15 -6.08 -6.65
N TRP A 184 -17.89 -6.20 -7.08
CA TRP A 184 -16.77 -6.56 -6.22
C TRP A 184 -15.54 -5.71 -6.50
N LEU A 185 -14.85 -5.33 -5.44
CA LEU A 185 -13.57 -4.63 -5.46
C LEU A 185 -12.46 -5.54 -4.94
N CYS A 186 -11.27 -5.41 -5.56
CA CYS A 186 -10.06 -6.09 -5.18
C CYS A 186 -8.91 -5.09 -5.19
N ARG A 187 -8.06 -5.09 -4.17
CA ARG A 187 -6.81 -4.32 -4.19
C ARG A 187 -5.80 -5.02 -5.09
N THR A 188 -5.79 -4.61 -6.37
CA THR A 188 -5.04 -5.33 -7.41
C THR A 188 -3.53 -5.14 -7.33
N ASN A 189 -3.07 -4.13 -6.62
CA ASN A 189 -1.67 -3.83 -6.36
C ASN A 189 -1.19 -4.22 -4.96
N ASP A 190 -2.02 -4.91 -4.16
CA ASP A 190 -1.72 -5.30 -2.79
C ASP A 190 -0.73 -6.50 -2.71
N THR A 191 -0.39 -6.86 -1.51
CA THR A 191 0.41 -8.05 -1.19
C THR A 191 -0.28 -9.35 -1.61
N ILE A 192 0.46 -10.45 -1.63
CA ILE A 192 -0.08 -11.79 -1.95
C ILE A 192 -1.22 -12.19 -1.00
N VAL A 193 -1.17 -11.69 0.24
CA VAL A 193 -2.18 -11.97 1.28
C VAL A 193 -3.37 -11.01 1.17
N GLY A 194 -3.11 -9.75 0.82
CA GLY A 194 -4.15 -8.72 0.71
C GLY A 194 -5.03 -8.84 -0.54
N MET A 195 -4.45 -9.14 -1.70
CA MET A 195 -5.19 -9.25 -2.97
C MET A 195 -6.44 -10.16 -2.95
N PRO A 196 -6.46 -11.31 -2.26
CA PRO A 196 -7.65 -12.15 -2.18
C PRO A 196 -8.78 -11.59 -1.29
N LYS A 197 -8.53 -10.54 -0.53
CA LYS A 197 -9.52 -9.90 0.34
C LYS A 197 -10.42 -9.00 -0.48
N ILE A 198 -11.43 -9.63 -1.10
CA ILE A 198 -12.40 -8.99 -1.98
C ILE A 198 -13.54 -8.44 -1.13
N VAL A 199 -13.96 -7.22 -1.44
CA VAL A 199 -15.05 -6.53 -0.75
C VAL A 199 -16.18 -6.18 -1.73
N PRO A 200 -17.41 -5.91 -1.25
CA PRO A 200 -18.49 -5.43 -2.11
C PRO A 200 -18.13 -4.12 -2.82
N GLY A 201 -18.65 -3.92 -4.03
CA GLY A 201 -18.35 -2.74 -4.85
C GLY A 201 -18.72 -1.42 -4.20
N TYR A 202 -19.79 -1.42 -3.40
CA TYR A 202 -20.31 -0.23 -2.74
C TYR A 202 -19.46 0.32 -1.58
N VAL A 203 -18.47 -0.44 -1.09
CA VAL A 203 -17.70 0.00 0.09
C VAL A 203 -16.88 1.27 -0.17
N MET A 204 -16.72 1.67 -1.41
CA MET A 204 -16.03 2.91 -1.78
C MET A 204 -16.98 3.96 -2.40
N ASP A 205 -18.31 3.85 -2.18
CA ASP A 205 -19.29 4.78 -2.72
C ASP A 205 -19.57 5.96 -1.78
N LYS A 206 -19.26 5.80 -0.49
CA LYS A 206 -19.52 6.83 0.54
C LYS A 206 -18.34 6.95 1.49
N TYR A 207 -18.01 8.19 1.83
CA TYR A 207 -16.90 8.53 2.71
C TYR A 207 -17.36 9.41 3.85
N GLU A 208 -16.62 9.36 4.96
CA GLU A 208 -16.80 10.22 6.13
C GLU A 208 -15.43 10.68 6.65
N LEU A 209 -15.41 11.68 7.51
CA LEU A 209 -14.21 12.12 8.20
C LEU A 209 -14.13 11.41 9.55
N ILE A 210 -12.92 11.00 9.90
CA ILE A 210 -12.62 10.39 11.18
C ILE A 210 -11.42 11.08 11.83
N GLN A 211 -11.49 11.24 13.15
CA GLN A 211 -10.36 11.70 13.95
C GLN A 211 -9.22 10.69 13.91
N PHE A 212 -8.01 11.17 13.59
CA PHE A 212 -6.76 10.40 13.64
C PHE A 212 -5.69 11.26 14.31
N GLU A 213 -5.31 10.91 15.54
CA GLU A 213 -4.49 11.77 16.39
C GLU A 213 -5.09 13.19 16.49
N ASN A 214 -4.34 14.22 16.08
CA ASN A 214 -4.77 15.61 16.09
C ASN A 214 -5.27 16.13 14.74
N ILE A 215 -5.51 15.26 13.75
CA ILE A 215 -6.02 15.60 12.42
C ILE A 215 -7.29 14.81 12.09
N GLU A 216 -8.00 15.25 11.06
CA GLU A 216 -9.07 14.45 10.46
C GLU A 216 -8.61 13.85 9.14
N LEU A 217 -9.02 12.62 8.87
CA LEU A 217 -8.74 11.89 7.63
C LEU A 217 -10.01 11.32 7.04
N MET A 218 -10.01 11.05 5.75
CA MET A 218 -11.13 10.43 5.06
C MET A 218 -11.11 8.92 5.21
N ILE A 219 -12.27 8.34 5.53
CA ILE A 219 -12.47 6.90 5.66
C ILE A 219 -13.73 6.49 4.88
N SER A 220 -13.76 5.26 4.36
CA SER A 220 -15.00 4.68 3.83
C SER A 220 -16.06 4.62 4.93
N ALA A 221 -17.30 5.04 4.66
CA ALA A 221 -18.41 4.85 5.59
C ALA A 221 -18.75 3.37 5.86
N PHE A 222 -18.19 2.46 5.06
CA PHE A 222 -18.30 1.00 5.18
C PHE A 222 -16.99 0.38 5.72
N TRP A 223 -16.26 1.10 6.57
CA TRP A 223 -14.99 0.67 7.15
C TRP A 223 -15.08 -0.67 7.88
N ASN A 224 -16.23 -0.98 8.50
CA ASN A 224 -16.43 -2.23 9.22
C ASN A 224 -16.33 -3.46 8.28
N GLU A 225 -16.97 -3.40 7.11
CA GLU A 225 -16.90 -4.47 6.10
C GLU A 225 -15.48 -4.65 5.58
N ILE A 226 -14.73 -3.56 5.41
CA ILE A 226 -13.34 -3.58 4.97
C ILE A 226 -12.44 -4.21 6.05
N LEU A 227 -12.64 -3.84 7.33
CA LEU A 227 -11.89 -4.40 8.45
C LEU A 227 -12.20 -5.89 8.67
N ILE A 228 -13.47 -6.28 8.58
CA ILE A 228 -13.86 -7.70 8.66
C ILE A 228 -13.21 -8.50 7.53
N ALA A 229 -13.23 -8.02 6.29
CA ALA A 229 -12.59 -8.68 5.16
C ALA A 229 -11.05 -8.76 5.32
N SER A 230 -10.45 -7.78 6.02
CA SER A 230 -9.01 -7.69 6.21
C SER A 230 -8.50 -8.50 7.38
N TYR A 231 -9.19 -8.48 8.51
CA TYR A 231 -8.71 -8.99 9.79
C TYR A 231 -9.63 -10.03 10.46
N GLY A 232 -10.85 -10.21 9.94
CA GLY A 232 -11.88 -11.07 10.55
C GLY A 232 -12.78 -10.33 11.54
N ASN A 233 -13.81 -11.03 12.06
CA ASN A 233 -14.82 -10.41 12.94
C ASN A 233 -14.26 -9.95 14.30
N ASP A 234 -13.12 -10.47 14.70
CA ASP A 234 -12.45 -10.19 15.98
C ASP A 234 -11.38 -9.10 15.89
N TYR A 235 -11.40 -8.25 14.83
CA TYR A 235 -10.38 -7.23 14.58
C TYR A 235 -10.22 -6.20 15.72
N MET A 236 -11.24 -5.99 16.53
CA MET A 236 -11.17 -5.11 17.71
C MET A 236 -10.28 -5.68 18.83
N THR A 237 -10.01 -6.99 18.84
CA THR A 237 -9.14 -7.61 19.82
C THR A 237 -7.68 -7.51 19.35
N PRO A 238 -6.79 -6.83 20.10
CA PRO A 238 -5.37 -6.74 19.73
C PRO A 238 -4.73 -8.13 19.66
N LYS A 239 -4.06 -8.41 18.55
CA LYS A 239 -3.25 -9.63 18.38
C LYS A 239 -1.79 -9.20 18.38
N VAL A 240 -1.06 -9.52 19.43
CA VAL A 240 0.38 -9.27 19.51
C VAL A 240 1.07 -10.30 18.62
N THR A 241 1.71 -9.84 17.54
CA THR A 241 2.58 -10.68 16.72
C THR A 241 4.02 -10.52 17.22
N THR A 242 4.71 -11.63 17.47
CA THR A 242 6.08 -11.69 18.00
C THR A 242 7.16 -11.49 16.90
N GLU A 243 6.91 -10.63 15.90
CA GLU A 243 7.78 -10.45 14.72
C GLU A 243 8.71 -9.22 14.82
N GLU A 244 9.07 -8.78 16.03
CA GLU A 244 9.83 -7.54 16.24
C GLU A 244 11.24 -7.52 15.61
N GLU A 245 11.95 -8.68 15.51
CA GLU A 245 13.33 -8.69 15.01
C GLU A 245 13.49 -8.65 13.47
N THR A 246 12.46 -9.04 12.73
CA THR A 246 12.50 -9.03 11.25
C THR A 246 12.05 -7.71 10.65
N HIS A 247 11.34 -6.88 11.42
CA HIS A 247 10.78 -5.61 10.96
C HIS A 247 11.88 -4.54 10.76
N SER A 248 12.88 -4.47 11.65
CA SER A 248 13.90 -3.41 11.60
C SER A 248 14.81 -3.48 10.36
N ASP A 249 15.27 -4.68 9.97
CA ASP A 249 16.13 -4.85 8.77
C ASP A 249 15.37 -4.60 7.47
N PHE A 250 14.10 -4.98 7.43
CA PHE A 250 13.20 -4.72 6.31
C PHE A 250 12.96 -3.22 6.17
N MET A 251 12.62 -2.55 7.26
CA MET A 251 12.39 -1.10 7.31
C MET A 251 13.62 -0.29 6.92
N ASN A 252 14.81 -0.63 7.42
CA ASN A 252 16.04 0.07 7.06
C ASN A 252 16.31 0.05 5.54
N ARG A 253 15.95 -1.03 4.87
CA ARG A 253 16.05 -1.13 3.41
C ARG A 253 15.01 -0.27 2.71
N GLU A 254 13.76 -0.32 3.13
CA GLU A 254 12.70 0.49 2.54
C GLU A 254 12.97 1.98 2.69
N ILE A 255 13.55 2.40 3.81
CA ILE A 255 14.00 3.77 4.04
C ILE A 255 15.04 4.17 3.00
N LYS A 256 16.07 3.34 2.80
CA LYS A 256 17.12 3.61 1.83
C LYS A 256 16.57 3.68 0.40
N GLU A 257 15.71 2.75 0.03
CA GLU A 257 15.04 2.75 -1.28
C GLU A 257 14.18 4.02 -1.46
N ALA A 258 13.40 4.41 -0.45
CA ALA A 258 12.60 5.64 -0.48
C ALA A 258 13.46 6.92 -0.61
N GLU A 259 14.58 6.98 0.09
CA GLU A 259 15.53 8.10 -0.02
C GLU A 259 16.17 8.19 -1.41
N GLU A 260 16.59 7.05 -1.96
CA GLU A 260 17.18 6.99 -3.31
C GLU A 260 16.16 7.43 -4.37
N GLU A 261 14.93 6.98 -4.27
CA GLU A 261 13.84 7.35 -5.17
C GLU A 261 13.49 8.84 -5.07
N TYR A 262 13.34 9.36 -3.84
CA TYR A 262 13.11 10.78 -3.62
C TYR A 262 14.20 11.63 -4.26
N ASN A 263 15.47 11.32 -3.99
CA ASN A 263 16.59 12.07 -4.52
C ASN A 263 16.67 11.99 -6.06
N LYS A 264 16.37 10.83 -6.66
CA LYS A 264 16.34 10.64 -8.12
C LYS A 264 15.29 11.53 -8.79
N VAL A 265 14.07 11.59 -8.23
CA VAL A 265 13.00 12.42 -8.79
C VAL A 265 13.31 13.89 -8.64
N MET A 266 13.79 14.32 -7.45
CA MET A 266 14.12 15.72 -7.21
C MET A 266 15.29 16.23 -8.04
N ASN A 267 16.28 15.37 -8.33
CA ASN A 267 17.40 15.74 -9.20
C ASN A 267 17.00 15.86 -10.68
N ASN A 268 15.97 15.11 -11.13
CA ASN A 268 15.46 15.18 -12.48
C ASN A 268 14.52 16.38 -12.71
N GLN A 269 14.09 17.07 -11.66
CA GLN A 269 13.24 18.27 -11.72
C GLN A 269 14.05 19.58 -11.69
N ARG A 270 15.35 19.50 -11.44
CA ARG A 270 16.31 20.61 -11.53
C ARG A 270 16.95 20.68 -12.92
#